data_061e77eff5cb955513da4810b96688f0
#
_entry.id   061e77eff5cb955513da4810b96688f0
#
_cell.length_a   1.000
_cell.length_b   1.000
_cell.length_c   1.000
_cell.angle_alpha   90.00
_cell.angle_beta   90.00
_cell.angle_gamma   90.00
#
_symmetry.space_group_name_H-M   'P 1'
#
loop_
_entity.id
_entity.type
_entity.pdbx_description
1 polymer ?
#
loop_
_entity_poly.entity_id
_entity_poly.type
_entity_poly.pdbx_seq_one_letter_code
_entity_poly.pdbx_strand_id
1 'polypeptide(L)'
;MDIARIQREFADAQRTFAIVELRPTTDGKVYARTALQTVNGKHYILSIRFPDTYPNEMPRVYVDAPHILTSAPHRYNGGNICYLHTSMWNPGAHNLTFVIARAAKWLNKYEVWCSNGGKWPGAEIKH
;
A
#
# COMPACT_ATOMS: atom_id res chain seq x y z
N MET A 1 16.75 -7.89 -2.20
CA MET A 1 15.34 -8.07 -2.64
C MET A 1 15.30 -8.99 -3.86
N ASP A 2 14.22 -9.73 -3.98
CA ASP A 2 14.02 -10.67 -5.10
C ASP A 2 13.41 -9.93 -6.30
N ILE A 3 14.26 -9.41 -7.17
CA ILE A 3 13.84 -8.61 -8.33
C ILE A 3 13.02 -9.44 -9.33
N ALA A 4 13.38 -10.70 -9.54
CA ALA A 4 12.63 -11.55 -10.48
C ALA A 4 11.19 -11.78 -10.00
N ARG A 5 11.01 -11.99 -8.71
CA ARG A 5 9.67 -12.09 -8.10
C ARG A 5 8.90 -10.77 -8.23
N ILE A 6 9.54 -9.63 -7.94
CA ILE A 6 8.91 -8.32 -8.07
C ILE A 6 8.42 -8.09 -9.51
N GLN A 7 9.22 -8.44 -10.50
CA GLN A 7 8.84 -8.29 -11.91
C GLN A 7 7.62 -9.15 -12.27
N ARG A 8 7.55 -10.38 -11.78
CA ARG A 8 6.39 -11.25 -12.02
C ARG A 8 5.14 -10.70 -11.34
N GLU A 9 5.27 -10.27 -10.09
CA GLU A 9 4.15 -9.69 -9.33
C GLU A 9 3.67 -8.38 -9.95
N PHE A 10 4.59 -7.57 -10.48
CA PHE A 10 4.26 -6.36 -11.21
C PHE A 10 3.42 -6.64 -12.45
N ALA A 11 3.78 -7.64 -13.24
CA ALA A 11 3.00 -8.04 -14.41
C ALA A 11 1.58 -8.48 -14.01
N ASP A 12 1.44 -9.22 -12.91
CA ASP A 12 0.13 -9.61 -12.39
C ASP A 12 -0.68 -8.41 -11.91
N ALA A 13 -0.05 -7.48 -11.21
CA ALA A 13 -0.72 -6.28 -10.71
C ALA A 13 -1.23 -5.41 -11.86
N GLN A 14 -0.50 -5.31 -12.96
CA GLN A 14 -0.93 -4.57 -14.15
C GLN A 14 -2.19 -5.15 -14.80
N ARG A 15 -2.48 -6.42 -14.60
CA ARG A 15 -3.72 -7.04 -15.09
C ARG A 15 -4.93 -6.67 -14.24
N THR A 16 -4.70 -6.34 -12.96
CA THR A 16 -5.77 -6.05 -11.99
C THR A 16 -6.02 -4.57 -11.85
N PHE A 17 -4.98 -3.74 -11.88
CA PHE A 17 -5.07 -2.30 -11.64
C PHE A 17 -4.67 -1.53 -12.91
N ALA A 18 -5.39 -0.42 -13.15
CA ALA A 18 -5.21 0.38 -14.37
C ALA A 18 -3.83 1.03 -14.47
N ILE A 19 -3.29 1.49 -13.33
CA ILE A 19 -2.02 2.23 -13.30
C ILE A 19 -1.11 1.63 -12.24
N VAL A 20 -0.11 0.88 -12.69
CA VAL A 20 0.97 0.36 -11.86
C VAL A 20 2.26 0.49 -12.65
N GLU A 21 3.29 1.10 -12.05
CA GLU A 21 4.59 1.29 -12.67
C GLU A 21 5.69 0.82 -11.73
N LEU A 22 6.76 0.22 -12.27
CA LEU A 22 8.01 0.03 -11.55
C LEU A 22 8.93 1.19 -11.88
N ARG A 23 9.54 1.78 -10.86
CA ARG A 23 10.45 2.91 -11.01
C ARG A 23 11.77 2.63 -10.31
N PRO A 24 12.89 3.12 -10.85
CA PRO A 24 14.18 2.97 -10.20
C PRO A 24 14.29 3.91 -8.99
N THR A 25 15.01 3.45 -7.98
CA THR A 25 15.46 4.30 -6.89
C THR A 25 16.88 4.83 -7.18
N THR A 26 17.32 5.84 -6.43
CA THR A 26 18.66 6.42 -6.62
C THR A 26 19.79 5.45 -6.27
N ASP A 27 19.51 4.43 -5.46
CA ASP A 27 20.48 3.42 -5.04
C ASP A 27 20.43 2.13 -5.91
N GLY A 28 19.81 2.21 -7.09
CA GLY A 28 19.77 1.09 -8.04
C GLY A 28 18.73 0.03 -7.75
N LYS A 29 17.82 0.28 -6.81
CA LYS A 29 16.69 -0.61 -6.50
C LYS A 29 15.44 -0.17 -7.24
N VAL A 30 14.31 -0.82 -6.97
CA VAL A 30 13.02 -0.48 -7.57
C VAL A 30 11.95 -0.28 -6.50
N TYR A 31 10.94 0.52 -6.84
CA TYR A 31 9.70 0.61 -6.09
C TYR A 31 8.53 0.61 -7.06
N ALA A 32 7.34 0.26 -6.57
CA ALA A 32 6.13 0.34 -7.37
C ALA A 32 5.39 1.64 -7.10
N ARG A 33 4.85 2.25 -8.14
CA ARG A 33 3.98 3.41 -8.04
C ARG A 33 2.63 3.07 -8.64
N THR A 34 1.55 3.38 -7.92
CA THR A 34 0.20 3.11 -8.39
C THR A 34 -0.70 4.31 -8.15
N ALA A 35 -1.72 4.48 -8.99
CA ALA A 35 -2.79 5.43 -8.78
C ALA A 35 -4.08 4.65 -8.54
N LEU A 36 -4.78 4.98 -7.45
CA LEU A 36 -6.01 4.33 -7.04
C LEU A 36 -7.14 5.35 -6.92
N GLN A 37 -8.35 4.91 -7.25
CA GLN A 37 -9.56 5.71 -7.09
C GLN A 37 -10.44 5.07 -6.02
N THR A 38 -10.87 5.86 -5.03
CA THR A 38 -11.80 5.38 -4.01
C THR A 38 -13.23 5.33 -4.54
N VAL A 39 -14.12 4.70 -3.77
CA VAL A 39 -15.55 4.64 -4.12
C VAL A 39 -16.18 6.02 -4.22
N ASN A 40 -15.60 7.03 -3.56
CA ASN A 40 -16.05 8.42 -3.66
C ASN A 40 -15.52 9.16 -4.88
N GLY A 41 -14.72 8.50 -5.71
CA GLY A 41 -14.16 9.09 -6.92
C GLY A 41 -12.86 9.86 -6.73
N LYS A 42 -12.29 9.85 -5.53
CA LYS A 42 -11.04 10.55 -5.25
C LYS A 42 -9.85 9.72 -5.66
N HIS A 43 -8.87 10.36 -6.30
CA HIS A 43 -7.65 9.70 -6.78
C HIS A 43 -6.49 9.90 -5.80
N TYR A 44 -5.72 8.84 -5.60
CA TYR A 44 -4.53 8.84 -4.75
C TYR A 44 -3.37 8.22 -5.50
N ILE A 45 -2.19 8.76 -5.26
CA ILE A 45 -0.93 8.21 -5.77
C ILE A 45 -0.17 7.61 -4.59
N LEU A 46 0.25 6.36 -4.75
CA LEU A 46 0.94 5.60 -3.71
C LEU A 46 2.28 5.10 -4.21
N SER A 47 3.25 5.03 -3.31
CA SER A 47 4.49 4.28 -3.53
C SER A 47 4.54 3.05 -2.65
N ILE A 48 4.92 1.92 -3.23
CA ILE A 48 5.14 0.67 -2.54
C ILE A 48 6.65 0.42 -2.53
N ARG A 49 7.25 0.49 -1.35
CA ARG A 49 8.69 0.35 -1.14
C ARG A 49 9.00 -1.06 -0.66
N PHE A 50 9.81 -1.78 -1.42
CA PHE A 50 10.19 -3.14 -1.08
C PHE A 50 11.41 -3.12 -0.15
N PRO A 51 11.37 -3.86 0.98
CA PRO A 51 12.56 -4.01 1.81
C PRO A 51 13.63 -4.86 1.09
N ASP A 52 14.87 -4.75 1.53
CA ASP A 52 15.97 -5.55 0.96
C ASP A 52 15.71 -7.06 1.09
N THR A 53 14.99 -7.45 2.13
CA THR A 53 14.62 -8.83 2.41
C THR A 53 13.36 -9.30 1.69
N TYR A 54 12.72 -8.43 0.90
CA TYR A 54 11.50 -8.80 0.19
C TYR A 54 11.71 -10.11 -0.60
N PRO A 55 10.86 -11.10 -0.49
CA PRO A 55 9.51 -11.11 0.07
C PRO A 55 9.39 -11.50 1.54
N ASN A 56 10.47 -11.73 2.27
CA ASN A 56 10.41 -12.17 3.66
C ASN A 56 9.75 -11.12 4.57
N GLU A 57 10.05 -9.84 4.35
CA GLU A 57 9.37 -8.74 5.02
C GLU A 57 8.38 -8.06 4.08
N MET A 58 7.27 -7.58 4.66
CA MET A 58 6.22 -6.91 3.88
C MET A 58 6.69 -5.56 3.34
N PRO A 59 6.18 -5.15 2.16
CA PRO A 59 6.48 -3.81 1.64
C PRO A 59 5.82 -2.72 2.47
N ARG A 60 6.40 -1.52 2.43
CA ARG A 60 5.81 -0.32 3.03
C ARG A 60 5.07 0.47 1.96
N VAL A 61 3.89 0.97 2.31
CA VAL A 61 3.06 1.75 1.41
C VAL A 61 2.93 3.17 1.93
N TYR A 62 3.24 4.13 1.07
CA TYR A 62 3.12 5.56 1.35
C TYR A 62 2.08 6.17 0.44
N VAL A 63 1.26 7.08 0.96
CA VAL A 63 0.34 7.89 0.16
C VAL A 63 1.07 9.18 -0.20
N ASP A 64 1.48 9.30 -1.45
CA ASP A 64 2.29 10.42 -1.92
C ASP A 64 1.43 11.66 -2.21
N ALA A 65 0.21 11.46 -2.71
CA ALA A 65 -0.72 12.54 -3.03
C ALA A 65 -2.16 12.00 -3.15
N PRO A 66 -3.18 12.78 -2.79
CA PRO A 66 -3.06 13.98 -2.00
C PRO A 66 -2.61 13.68 -0.58
N HIS A 67 -2.16 14.69 0.13
CA HIS A 67 -1.70 14.53 1.50
C HIS A 67 -2.82 14.02 2.40
N ILE A 68 -2.56 12.95 3.16
CA ILE A 68 -3.51 12.44 4.15
C ILE A 68 -3.23 13.08 5.51
N LEU A 69 -4.28 13.19 6.33
CA LEU A 69 -4.18 13.84 7.64
C LEU A 69 -3.19 13.08 8.53
N THR A 70 -2.31 13.81 9.19
CA THR A 70 -1.32 13.23 10.11
C THR A 70 -1.97 12.58 11.32
N SER A 71 -3.19 12.98 11.67
CA SER A 71 -3.99 12.41 12.75
C SER A 71 -4.69 11.10 12.38
N ALA A 72 -4.61 10.67 11.13
CA ALA A 72 -5.25 9.43 10.70
C ALA A 72 -4.70 8.22 11.49
N PRO A 73 -5.59 7.32 11.96
CA PRO A 73 -5.15 6.10 12.64
C PRO A 73 -4.53 5.11 11.65
N HIS A 74 -3.97 4.02 12.18
CA HIS A 74 -3.43 2.92 11.38
C HIS A 74 -2.32 3.37 10.42
N ARG A 75 -1.41 4.19 10.96
CA ARG A 75 -0.17 4.62 10.31
C ARG A 75 1.00 4.35 11.24
N TYR A 76 2.14 4.06 10.65
CA TYR A 76 3.40 3.93 11.38
C TYR A 76 4.09 5.29 11.51
N ASN A 77 5.04 5.40 12.44
CA ASN A 77 5.77 6.64 12.68
C ASN A 77 6.53 7.15 11.44
N GLY A 78 6.94 6.26 10.55
CA GLY A 78 7.59 6.61 9.29
C GLY A 78 6.65 7.18 8.22
N GLY A 79 5.35 7.26 8.48
CA GLY A 79 4.35 7.79 7.56
C GLY A 79 3.70 6.75 6.65
N ASN A 80 4.19 5.51 6.65
CA ASN A 80 3.56 4.45 5.86
C ASN A 80 2.25 3.97 6.52
N ILE A 81 1.30 3.56 5.69
CA ILE A 81 0.00 3.09 6.16
C ILE A 81 0.09 1.64 6.64
N CYS A 82 -0.72 1.31 7.67
CA CYS A 82 -0.86 -0.07 8.12
C CYS A 82 -2.02 -0.73 7.37
N TYR A 83 -1.72 -1.29 6.21
CA TYR A 83 -2.69 -2.02 5.39
C TYR A 83 -2.85 -3.47 5.85
N LEU A 84 -1.89 -3.98 6.62
CA LEU A 84 -1.87 -5.32 7.18
C LEU A 84 -0.97 -5.30 8.40
N HIS A 85 -1.34 -6.01 9.47
CA HIS A 85 -0.44 -6.17 10.60
C HIS A 85 0.79 -6.99 10.19
N THR A 86 1.99 -6.57 10.60
CA THR A 86 3.24 -7.20 10.18
C THR A 86 3.30 -8.70 10.49
N SER A 87 2.71 -9.13 11.61
CA SER A 87 2.65 -10.54 12.00
C SER A 87 1.81 -11.41 11.06
N MET A 88 0.98 -10.80 10.23
CA MET A 88 0.11 -11.51 9.29
C MET A 88 0.72 -11.64 7.89
N TRP A 89 1.85 -11.00 7.65
CA TRP A 89 2.51 -11.09 6.35
C TRP A 89 2.98 -12.53 6.09
N ASN A 90 2.58 -13.07 4.95
CA ASN A 90 2.96 -14.42 4.52
C ASN A 90 3.55 -14.34 3.10
N PRO A 91 4.88 -14.51 2.95
CA PRO A 91 5.52 -14.43 1.64
C PRO A 91 5.01 -15.45 0.62
N GLY A 92 4.49 -16.58 1.09
CA GLY A 92 3.94 -17.63 0.22
C GLY A 92 2.52 -17.35 -0.28
N ALA A 93 1.79 -16.43 0.38
CA ALA A 93 0.39 -16.14 0.07
C ALA A 93 0.17 -14.70 -0.39
N HIS A 94 1.03 -13.77 -0.01
CA HIS A 94 0.86 -12.35 -0.27
C HIS A 94 1.84 -11.86 -1.34
N ASN A 95 1.38 -10.92 -2.17
CA ASN A 95 2.12 -10.39 -3.31
C ASN A 95 1.78 -8.91 -3.51
N LEU A 96 2.33 -8.30 -4.56
CA LEU A 96 2.08 -6.89 -4.86
C LEU A 96 0.60 -6.60 -5.12
N THR A 97 -0.10 -7.45 -5.85
CA THR A 97 -1.55 -7.29 -6.10
C THR A 97 -2.33 -7.26 -4.78
N PHE A 98 -2.01 -8.16 -3.86
CA PHE A 98 -2.61 -8.18 -2.52
C PHE A 98 -2.33 -6.87 -1.77
N VAL A 99 -1.10 -6.38 -1.79
CA VAL A 99 -0.70 -5.14 -1.11
C VAL A 99 -1.49 -3.96 -1.66
N ILE A 100 -1.60 -3.82 -2.97
CA ILE A 100 -2.34 -2.72 -3.60
C ILE A 100 -3.84 -2.81 -3.25
N ALA A 101 -4.43 -3.99 -3.28
CA ALA A 101 -5.84 -4.19 -2.90
C ALA A 101 -6.09 -3.80 -1.44
N ARG A 102 -5.19 -4.14 -0.53
CA ARG A 102 -5.29 -3.75 0.88
C ARG A 102 -5.11 -2.25 1.07
N ALA A 103 -4.22 -1.64 0.30
CA ALA A 103 -4.04 -0.18 0.32
C ALA A 103 -5.30 0.54 -0.16
N ALA A 104 -5.95 0.05 -1.21
CA ALA A 104 -7.22 0.60 -1.68
C ALA A 104 -8.31 0.52 -0.59
N LYS A 105 -8.38 -0.60 0.11
CA LYS A 105 -9.30 -0.77 1.23
C LYS A 105 -9.01 0.22 2.36
N TRP A 106 -7.73 0.43 2.68
CA TRP A 106 -7.31 1.41 3.68
C TRP A 106 -7.76 2.82 3.31
N LEU A 107 -7.59 3.21 2.04
CA LEU A 107 -7.99 4.54 1.55
C LEU A 107 -9.50 4.75 1.65
N ASN A 108 -10.31 3.76 1.31
CA ASN A 108 -11.76 3.85 1.45
C ASN A 108 -12.17 4.00 2.92
N LYS A 109 -11.53 3.25 3.83
CA LYS A 109 -11.75 3.38 5.26
C LYS A 109 -11.32 4.74 5.80
N TYR A 110 -10.20 5.26 5.30
CA TYR A 110 -9.71 6.60 5.65
C TYR A 110 -10.75 7.68 5.31
N GLU A 111 -11.37 7.61 4.13
CA GLU A 111 -12.38 8.57 3.73
C GLU A 111 -13.64 8.48 4.60
N VAL A 112 -14.04 7.28 4.99
CA VAL A 112 -15.13 7.10 5.95
C VAL A 112 -14.77 7.73 7.28
N TRP A 113 -13.56 7.49 7.78
CA TRP A 113 -13.07 8.08 9.03
C TRP A 113 -13.09 9.61 8.98
N CYS A 114 -12.69 10.22 7.87
CA CYS A 114 -12.73 11.67 7.69
C CYS A 114 -14.16 12.23 7.78
N SER A 115 -15.15 11.48 7.31
CA SER A 115 -16.52 11.98 7.17
C SER A 115 -17.46 11.64 8.32
N ASN A 116 -17.08 10.69 9.19
CA ASN A 116 -17.99 10.19 10.23
C ASN A 116 -17.60 10.57 11.67
N GLY A 117 -16.86 11.66 11.85
CA GLY A 117 -16.46 12.12 13.18
C GLY A 117 -15.28 11.37 13.77
N GLY A 118 -14.44 10.74 12.96
CA GLY A 118 -13.21 10.12 13.41
C GLY A 118 -13.35 8.67 13.87
N LYS A 119 -14.34 7.96 13.36
CA LYS A 119 -14.50 6.52 13.62
C LYS A 119 -13.98 5.72 12.45
N TRP A 120 -13.02 4.83 12.71
CA TRP A 120 -12.51 3.92 11.68
C TRP A 120 -13.49 2.79 11.44
N PRO A 121 -13.91 2.54 10.18
CA PRO A 121 -14.91 1.52 9.88
C PRO A 121 -14.33 0.11 9.96
N GLY A 122 -15.15 -0.84 10.39
CA GLY A 122 -14.81 -2.25 10.43
C GLY A 122 -13.94 -2.62 11.63
N ALA A 123 -13.34 -3.81 11.57
CA ALA A 123 -12.42 -4.28 12.60
C ALA A 123 -11.13 -3.47 12.57
N GLU A 124 -10.66 -3.03 13.74
CA GLU A 124 -9.39 -2.33 13.84
C GLU A 124 -8.22 -3.30 13.70
N ILE A 125 -7.20 -2.84 12.99
CA ILE A 125 -5.92 -3.54 12.93
C ILE A 125 -5.10 -3.09 14.14
N LYS A 126 -4.72 -4.02 14.98
CA LYS A 126 -3.84 -3.75 16.12
C LYS A 126 -2.38 -3.75 15.67
N HIS A 127 -1.67 -2.77 16.09
CA HIS A 127 -0.25 -2.62 15.77
C HIS A 127 0.63 -2.92 16.95
#